data_88a5fcdf8d0a9e618371a7472bd7afe9
#
_entry.id   88a5fcdf8d0a9e618371a7472bd7afe9
#
_cell.length_a   1.000
_cell.length_b   1.000
_cell.length_c   1.000
_cell.angle_alpha   90.00
_cell.angle_beta   90.00
_cell.angle_gamma   90.00
#
_symmetry.space_group_name_H-M   'P 1'
#
loop_
_entity.id
_entity.type
_entity.pdbx_description
1 polymer ?
#
loop_
_entity_poly.entity_id
_entity_poly.type
_entity_poly.pdbx_seq_one_letter_code
_entity_poly.pdbx_strand_id
1 'polypeptide(L)'
;KNMENTIKWFVEEFHDKEVGLIIKTSLAKNCIQDRMATQQKLGEVLNNYKDRTCSVHLLHGDLTDQEMHSLYLHPKVKVLLSLSHGEGYGLPIFEAAYNGLPVIAPDWGGPVDYLYVHDGSKEKASKAKPMFNSVSYEIKPVQKEAVWATVIEADSQWCFPIEWHCKKVMRQVFNNYGSAKTKAKKLKAHLLETHAQDKMYDKFVNTVHDAKEFNVEGWLDELSVESFG
;
A
#
# COMPACT_ATOMS: atom_id res chain seq x y z
N LYS A 1 -3.82 9.94 -3.32
CA LYS A 1 -2.81 9.24 -2.48
C LYS A 1 -2.55 9.91 -1.12
N ASN A 2 -3.28 10.93 -0.73
CA ASN A 2 -3.19 11.57 0.59
C ASN A 2 -1.76 12.01 1.02
N MET A 3 -0.97 12.47 0.04
CA MET A 3 0.44 12.81 0.26
C MET A 3 0.61 13.99 1.23
N GLU A 4 -0.22 15.01 1.10
CA GLU A 4 -0.17 16.21 1.93
C GLU A 4 -0.34 15.88 3.42
N ASN A 5 -1.40 15.14 3.79
CA ASN A 5 -1.60 14.71 5.16
C ASN A 5 -0.52 13.75 5.65
N THR A 6 0.02 12.90 4.77
CA THR A 6 1.15 12.02 5.13
C THR A 6 2.35 12.82 5.59
N ILE A 7 2.71 13.88 4.85
CA ILE A 7 3.84 14.75 5.19
C ILE A 7 3.52 15.57 6.44
N LYS A 8 2.38 16.22 6.46
CA LYS A 8 1.91 17.06 7.57
C LYS A 8 1.94 16.28 8.88
N TRP A 9 1.26 15.16 8.95
CA TRP A 9 1.15 14.36 10.19
C TRP A 9 2.49 13.76 10.62
N PHE A 10 3.36 13.39 9.66
CA PHE A 10 4.71 12.96 9.99
C PHE A 10 5.53 14.09 10.61
N VAL A 11 5.52 15.27 10.00
CA VAL A 11 6.28 16.43 10.49
C VAL A 11 5.77 16.89 11.85
N GLU A 12 4.45 16.93 12.05
CA GLU A 12 3.85 17.31 13.33
C GLU A 12 4.15 16.32 14.45
N GLU A 13 4.20 15.01 14.12
CA GLU A 13 4.49 13.98 15.11
C GLU A 13 5.96 13.92 15.49
N PHE A 14 6.86 14.19 14.56
CA PHE A 14 8.30 14.05 14.74
C PHE A 14 9.06 15.37 14.65
N HIS A 15 8.38 16.49 14.88
CA HIS A 15 8.91 17.83 14.72
C HIS A 15 10.29 18.03 15.35
N ASP A 16 10.48 17.52 16.56
CA ASP A 16 11.68 17.64 17.40
C ASP A 16 12.58 16.38 17.38
N LYS A 17 12.40 15.46 16.44
CA LYS A 17 13.13 14.20 16.34
C LYS A 17 14.04 14.15 15.11
N GLU A 18 15.22 13.55 15.27
CA GLU A 18 16.13 13.26 14.15
C GLU A 18 15.67 12.01 13.37
N VAL A 19 14.55 12.14 12.67
CA VAL A 19 14.00 11.11 11.79
C VAL A 19 13.73 11.67 10.42
N GLY A 20 13.75 10.83 9.39
CA GLY A 20 13.53 11.20 8.00
C GLY A 20 12.33 10.51 7.38
N LEU A 21 11.58 11.24 6.54
CA LEU A 21 10.58 10.73 5.64
C LEU A 21 11.10 10.79 4.20
N ILE A 22 11.13 9.66 3.52
CA ILE A 22 11.44 9.59 2.08
C ILE A 22 10.11 9.52 1.32
N ILE A 23 9.87 10.51 0.47
CA ILE A 23 8.73 10.54 -0.44
C ILE A 23 9.22 10.09 -1.83
N LYS A 24 8.89 8.86 -2.21
CA LYS A 24 9.14 8.34 -3.56
C LYS A 24 7.91 8.67 -4.42
N THR A 25 8.03 9.65 -5.29
CA THR A 25 6.90 10.09 -6.12
C THR A 25 7.35 10.88 -7.36
N SER A 26 6.46 10.97 -8.32
CA SER A 26 6.45 11.92 -9.43
C SER A 26 5.01 12.39 -9.65
N LEU A 27 4.80 13.53 -10.31
CA LEU A 27 3.45 13.98 -10.66
C LEU A 27 2.95 13.30 -11.93
N ALA A 28 3.77 13.25 -12.98
CA ALA A 28 3.38 12.70 -14.27
C ALA A 28 4.52 11.96 -14.99
N LYS A 29 5.74 12.48 -14.99
CA LYS A 29 6.85 11.98 -15.80
C LYS A 29 8.19 12.10 -15.05
N ASN A 30 9.13 11.27 -15.45
CA ASN A 30 10.50 11.33 -14.95
C ASN A 30 11.31 12.41 -15.71
N CYS A 31 11.02 13.69 -15.43
CA CYS A 31 11.72 14.80 -16.04
C CYS A 31 12.00 15.94 -15.03
N ILE A 32 12.87 16.87 -15.42
CA ILE A 32 13.28 18.00 -14.54
C ILE A 32 12.08 18.88 -14.16
N GLN A 33 11.20 19.18 -15.10
CA GLN A 33 10.01 20.02 -14.86
C GLN A 33 9.07 19.37 -13.84
N ASP A 34 8.84 18.07 -13.95
CA ASP A 34 8.03 17.32 -12.98
C ASP A 34 8.70 17.31 -11.61
N ARG A 35 10.01 17.12 -11.55
CA ARG A 35 10.77 17.19 -10.31
C ARG A 35 10.64 18.56 -9.64
N MET A 36 10.78 19.65 -10.39
CA MET A 36 10.63 21.01 -9.87
C MET A 36 9.22 21.26 -9.34
N ALA A 37 8.19 20.87 -10.10
CA ALA A 37 6.79 20.98 -9.69
C ALA A 37 6.50 20.16 -8.43
N THR A 38 7.05 18.94 -8.35
CA THR A 38 6.93 18.09 -7.16
C THR A 38 7.63 18.73 -5.95
N GLN A 39 8.84 19.25 -6.12
CA GLN A 39 9.57 19.96 -5.07
C GLN A 39 8.81 21.20 -4.58
N GLN A 40 8.20 21.96 -5.49
CA GLN A 40 7.39 23.10 -5.12
C GLN A 40 6.22 22.70 -4.24
N LYS A 41 5.44 21.70 -4.64
CA LYS A 41 4.30 21.19 -3.84
C LYS A 41 4.73 20.71 -2.45
N LEU A 42 5.87 20.01 -2.36
CA LEU A 42 6.41 19.59 -1.07
C LEU A 42 6.83 20.82 -0.23
N GLY A 43 7.44 21.83 -0.87
CA GLY A 43 7.83 23.08 -0.22
C GLY A 43 6.64 23.83 0.36
N GLU A 44 5.52 23.88 -0.35
CA GLU A 44 4.29 24.54 0.12
C GLU A 44 3.79 23.93 1.44
N VAL A 45 3.81 22.61 1.57
CA VAL A 45 3.45 21.94 2.83
C VAL A 45 4.50 22.20 3.92
N LEU A 46 5.78 22.13 3.59
CA LEU A 46 6.87 22.21 4.56
C LEU A 46 7.18 23.62 5.03
N ASN A 47 6.77 24.65 4.31
CA ASN A 47 7.00 26.06 4.67
C ASN A 47 6.38 26.46 6.01
N ASN A 48 5.33 25.73 6.44
CA ASN A 48 4.69 25.93 7.75
C ASN A 48 5.48 25.33 8.93
N TYR A 49 6.57 24.60 8.65
CA TYR A 49 7.32 23.81 9.65
C TYR A 49 8.83 24.03 9.50
N LYS A 50 9.26 25.30 9.45
CA LYS A 50 10.67 25.67 9.15
C LYS A 50 11.66 25.32 10.25
N ASP A 51 11.21 25.26 11.49
CA ASP A 51 11.99 25.02 12.72
C ASP A 51 12.08 23.53 13.10
N ARG A 52 11.59 22.63 12.23
CA ARG A 52 11.61 21.20 12.49
C ARG A 52 13.03 20.59 12.48
N THR A 53 13.26 19.61 13.36
CA THR A 53 14.47 18.76 13.36
C THR A 53 14.33 17.60 12.39
N CYS A 54 13.12 17.05 12.21
CA CYS A 54 12.88 15.97 11.26
C CYS A 54 13.10 16.41 9.82
N SER A 55 13.50 15.48 8.95
CA SER A 55 13.79 15.75 7.54
C SER A 55 12.75 15.10 6.61
N VAL A 56 12.50 15.73 5.45
CA VAL A 56 11.70 15.18 4.38
C VAL A 56 12.52 15.21 3.09
N HIS A 57 12.67 14.05 2.47
CA HIS A 57 13.50 13.86 1.28
C HIS A 57 12.63 13.43 0.10
N LEU A 58 12.79 14.08 -1.03
CA LEU A 58 12.16 13.68 -2.27
C LEU A 58 13.08 12.72 -3.03
N LEU A 59 12.58 11.52 -3.30
CA LEU A 59 13.14 10.56 -4.24
C LEU A 59 12.26 10.58 -5.50
N HIS A 60 12.63 11.46 -6.45
CA HIS A 60 11.87 11.68 -7.66
C HIS A 60 12.32 10.76 -8.79
N GLY A 61 11.36 10.40 -9.64
CA GLY A 61 11.62 9.66 -10.87
C GLY A 61 11.47 8.15 -10.73
N ASP A 62 11.80 7.46 -11.79
CA ASP A 62 11.69 6.01 -11.86
C ASP A 62 12.90 5.35 -11.21
N LEU A 63 12.66 4.23 -10.58
CA LEU A 63 13.67 3.30 -10.07
C LEU A 63 13.44 1.94 -10.72
N THR A 64 14.51 1.24 -10.99
CA THR A 64 14.44 -0.18 -11.38
C THR A 64 13.95 -1.03 -10.20
N ASP A 65 13.47 -2.23 -10.49
CA ASP A 65 13.03 -3.18 -9.45
C ASP A 65 14.15 -3.48 -8.45
N GLN A 66 15.40 -3.57 -8.93
CA GLN A 66 16.56 -3.79 -8.06
C GLN A 66 16.83 -2.60 -7.13
N GLU A 67 16.68 -1.37 -7.61
CA GLU A 67 16.84 -0.16 -6.81
C GLU A 67 15.71 -0.05 -5.79
N MET A 68 14.46 -0.33 -6.17
CA MET A 68 13.33 -0.39 -5.24
C MET A 68 13.53 -1.45 -4.17
N HIS A 69 13.95 -2.66 -4.55
CA HIS A 69 14.29 -3.71 -3.61
C HIS A 69 15.38 -3.27 -2.62
N SER A 70 16.45 -2.66 -3.14
CA SER A 70 17.54 -2.12 -2.32
C SER A 70 17.07 -1.04 -1.35
N LEU A 71 16.12 -0.20 -1.77
CA LEU A 71 15.50 0.81 -0.90
C LEU A 71 14.75 0.18 0.27
N TYR A 72 13.93 -0.86 0.01
CA TYR A 72 13.19 -1.55 1.07
C TYR A 72 14.11 -2.29 2.06
N LEU A 73 15.25 -2.79 1.58
CA LEU A 73 16.25 -3.47 2.43
C LEU A 73 17.27 -2.54 3.09
N HIS A 74 17.25 -1.25 2.76
CA HIS A 74 18.26 -0.32 3.27
C HIS A 74 18.19 -0.21 4.80
N PRO A 75 19.29 -0.34 5.53
CA PRO A 75 19.29 -0.44 7.00
C PRO A 75 18.76 0.79 7.72
N LYS A 76 18.78 1.96 7.08
CA LYS A 76 18.19 3.21 7.61
C LYS A 76 16.70 3.34 7.31
N VAL A 77 16.16 2.62 6.33
CA VAL A 77 14.71 2.57 6.06
C VAL A 77 14.08 1.60 7.04
N LYS A 78 13.17 2.07 7.84
CA LYS A 78 12.59 1.30 8.97
C LYS A 78 11.14 0.90 8.76
N VAL A 79 10.38 1.70 8.02
CA VAL A 79 8.92 1.54 7.91
C VAL A 79 8.46 2.04 6.55
N LEU A 80 7.53 1.35 5.92
CA LEU A 80 6.69 1.91 4.89
C LEU A 80 5.46 2.54 5.54
N LEU A 81 5.22 3.83 5.26
CA LEU A 81 4.02 4.55 5.64
C LEU A 81 3.15 4.77 4.39
N SER A 82 1.95 4.22 4.37
CA SER A 82 0.96 4.44 3.33
C SER A 82 -0.36 4.89 3.97
N LEU A 83 -0.81 6.08 3.64
CA LEU A 83 -2.07 6.67 4.12
C LEU A 83 -3.04 6.92 2.97
N SER A 84 -2.96 6.13 1.90
CA SER A 84 -3.84 6.28 0.73
C SER A 84 -5.30 6.02 1.10
N HIS A 85 -6.20 6.68 0.37
CA HIS A 85 -7.65 6.53 0.54
C HIS A 85 -8.19 5.18 0.04
N GLY A 86 -7.40 4.46 -0.75
CA GLY A 86 -7.70 3.13 -1.25
C GLY A 86 -6.60 2.63 -2.17
N GLU A 87 -6.38 1.34 -2.15
CA GLU A 87 -5.47 0.62 -3.04
C GLU A 87 -6.20 -0.64 -3.52
N GLY A 88 -6.16 -0.91 -4.82
CA GLY A 88 -6.69 -2.16 -5.37
C GLY A 88 -5.90 -3.36 -4.86
N TYR A 89 -4.58 -3.34 -5.05
CA TYR A 89 -3.66 -4.33 -4.47
C TYR A 89 -2.64 -3.68 -3.54
N GLY A 90 -2.16 -2.49 -3.89
CA GLY A 90 -1.16 -1.76 -3.11
C GLY A 90 0.25 -2.34 -3.29
N LEU A 91 0.75 -2.42 -4.53
CA LEU A 91 2.06 -2.98 -4.83
C LEU A 91 3.19 -2.47 -3.91
N PRO A 92 3.32 -1.16 -3.61
CA PRO A 92 4.36 -0.71 -2.68
C PRO A 92 4.22 -1.29 -1.27
N ILE A 93 2.99 -1.53 -0.81
CA ILE A 93 2.71 -2.14 0.50
C ILE A 93 3.10 -3.61 0.48
N PHE A 94 2.73 -4.32 -0.60
CA PHE A 94 3.09 -5.72 -0.80
C PHE A 94 4.61 -5.90 -0.88
N GLU A 95 5.29 -5.12 -1.70
CA GLU A 95 6.74 -5.16 -1.87
C GLU A 95 7.49 -4.92 -0.57
N ALA A 96 7.08 -3.91 0.20
CA ALA A 96 7.66 -3.64 1.51
C ALA A 96 7.46 -4.81 2.47
N ALA A 97 6.25 -5.37 2.55
CA ALA A 97 5.93 -6.52 3.39
C ALA A 97 6.70 -7.78 2.95
N TYR A 98 6.79 -8.04 1.65
CA TYR A 98 7.53 -9.16 1.07
C TYR A 98 9.03 -9.06 1.36
N ASN A 99 9.58 -7.85 1.46
CA ASN A 99 10.95 -7.59 1.88
C ASN A 99 11.15 -7.60 3.41
N GLY A 100 10.08 -7.72 4.19
CA GLY A 100 10.12 -7.75 5.65
C GLY A 100 10.30 -6.38 6.28
N LEU A 101 9.94 -5.31 5.56
CA LEU A 101 9.85 -3.97 6.09
C LEU A 101 8.51 -3.81 6.84
N PRO A 102 8.51 -3.28 8.07
CA PRO A 102 7.27 -2.96 8.77
C PRO A 102 6.39 -2.01 7.97
N VAL A 103 5.08 -2.23 7.99
CA VAL A 103 4.08 -1.42 7.30
C VAL A 103 3.20 -0.70 8.30
N ILE A 104 2.92 0.57 8.04
CA ILE A 104 1.84 1.36 8.65
C ILE A 104 0.86 1.72 7.54
N ALA A 105 -0.38 1.28 7.65
CA ALA A 105 -1.41 1.52 6.64
C ALA A 105 -2.83 1.49 7.25
N PRO A 106 -3.84 2.10 6.60
CA PRO A 106 -5.23 1.85 6.96
C PRO A 106 -5.58 0.37 6.82
N ASP A 107 -6.46 -0.11 7.68
CA ASP A 107 -7.01 -1.47 7.62
C ASP A 107 -8.16 -1.53 6.61
N TRP A 108 -7.85 -1.25 5.34
CA TRP A 108 -8.82 -1.05 4.28
C TRP A 108 -8.28 -1.39 2.89
N GLY A 109 -9.18 -1.90 2.04
CA GLY A 109 -8.91 -2.18 0.63
C GLY A 109 -8.11 -3.46 0.39
N GLY A 110 -7.63 -3.66 -0.83
CA GLY A 110 -6.96 -4.89 -1.25
C GLY A 110 -5.76 -5.32 -0.39
N PRO A 111 -4.96 -4.42 0.20
CA PRO A 111 -3.85 -4.84 1.06
C PRO A 111 -4.22 -5.72 2.24
N VAL A 112 -5.46 -5.67 2.74
CA VAL A 112 -5.88 -6.52 3.87
C VAL A 112 -5.86 -8.01 3.52
N ASP A 113 -5.98 -8.37 2.26
CA ASP A 113 -5.97 -9.77 1.80
C ASP A 113 -4.65 -10.49 2.11
N TYR A 114 -3.54 -9.76 2.15
CA TYR A 114 -2.20 -10.32 2.40
C TYR A 114 -1.52 -9.81 3.68
N LEU A 115 -2.06 -8.78 4.33
CA LEU A 115 -1.49 -8.23 5.57
C LEU A 115 -1.94 -9.00 6.83
N TYR A 116 -2.85 -9.95 6.69
CA TYR A 116 -3.34 -10.80 7.76
C TYR A 116 -2.79 -12.23 7.63
N VAL A 117 -2.41 -12.83 8.74
CA VAL A 117 -1.92 -14.20 8.80
C VAL A 117 -2.82 -15.03 9.70
N HIS A 118 -3.27 -16.18 9.20
CA HIS A 118 -4.00 -17.15 9.97
C HIS A 118 -3.04 -17.97 10.85
N ASP A 119 -3.40 -18.13 12.09
CA ASP A 119 -2.69 -19.00 13.05
C ASP A 119 -3.12 -20.45 12.75
N GLY A 120 -2.26 -21.21 12.09
CA GLY A 120 -2.55 -22.52 11.47
C GLY A 120 -3.09 -23.65 12.37
N SER A 121 -3.74 -23.33 13.48
CA SER A 121 -4.45 -24.34 14.30
C SER A 121 -5.72 -24.80 13.60
N LYS A 122 -5.72 -26.04 13.14
CA LYS A 122 -6.82 -26.69 12.40
C LYS A 122 -8.13 -26.86 13.20
N GLU A 123 -8.18 -26.53 14.49
CA GLU A 123 -9.32 -26.91 15.35
C GLU A 123 -10.31 -25.79 15.69
N LYS A 124 -10.02 -24.54 15.41
CA LYS A 124 -11.01 -23.43 15.47
C LYS A 124 -10.63 -22.45 14.39
N ALA A 125 -11.60 -21.92 13.66
CA ALA A 125 -11.42 -20.81 12.75
C ALA A 125 -10.68 -19.67 13.49
N SER A 126 -9.36 -19.75 13.58
CA SER A 126 -8.55 -18.80 14.29
C SER A 126 -8.65 -17.49 13.52
N LYS A 127 -9.08 -16.42 14.18
CA LYS A 127 -9.17 -15.11 13.57
C LYS A 127 -7.80 -14.75 13.01
N ALA A 128 -7.75 -14.43 11.75
CA ALA A 128 -6.55 -13.88 11.13
C ALA A 128 -6.04 -12.69 11.95
N LYS A 129 -4.72 -12.64 12.16
CA LYS A 129 -4.08 -11.57 12.95
C LYS A 129 -3.39 -10.58 12.02
N PRO A 130 -3.57 -9.26 12.23
CA PRO A 130 -2.85 -8.27 11.44
C PRO A 130 -1.36 -8.33 11.74
N MET A 131 -0.55 -8.51 10.70
CA MET A 131 0.91 -8.51 10.78
C MET A 131 1.52 -7.17 10.32
N PHE A 132 0.74 -6.11 10.36
CA PHE A 132 1.11 -4.73 10.09
C PHE A 132 0.67 -3.81 11.24
N ASN A 133 0.93 -2.52 11.14
CA ASN A 133 0.51 -1.54 12.12
C ASN A 133 -0.67 -0.76 11.52
N SER A 134 -1.87 -1.17 11.90
CA SER A 134 -3.12 -0.65 11.31
C SER A 134 -3.44 0.74 11.83
N VAL A 135 -3.89 1.60 10.93
CA VAL A 135 -4.42 2.94 11.20
C VAL A 135 -5.94 2.90 11.06
N SER A 136 -6.65 3.40 12.07
CA SER A 136 -8.11 3.56 12.01
C SER A 136 -8.49 4.58 10.96
N TYR A 137 -9.68 4.41 10.39
CA TYR A 137 -10.19 5.24 9.31
C TYR A 137 -11.70 5.47 9.45
N GLU A 138 -12.19 6.40 8.67
CA GLU A 138 -13.62 6.65 8.44
C GLU A 138 -13.90 6.53 6.95
N ILE A 139 -15.07 6.01 6.60
CA ILE A 139 -15.56 6.00 5.22
C ILE A 139 -16.38 7.28 5.00
N LYS A 140 -15.97 8.08 4.02
CA LYS A 140 -16.59 9.35 3.68
C LYS A 140 -16.74 9.50 2.18
N PRO A 141 -17.66 10.35 1.70
CA PRO A 141 -17.73 10.71 0.29
C PRO A 141 -16.38 11.21 -0.25
N VAL A 142 -16.09 10.91 -1.49
CA VAL A 142 -14.91 11.39 -2.19
C VAL A 142 -14.86 12.93 -2.17
N GLN A 143 -13.66 13.47 -2.07
CA GLN A 143 -13.44 14.92 -2.12
C GLN A 143 -13.87 15.46 -3.50
N LYS A 144 -14.53 16.62 -3.54
CA LYS A 144 -15.06 17.23 -4.77
C LYS A 144 -13.98 17.40 -5.85
N GLU A 145 -12.77 17.75 -5.43
CA GLU A 145 -11.59 17.96 -6.29
C GLU A 145 -11.06 16.65 -6.90
N ALA A 146 -11.43 15.51 -6.35
CA ALA A 146 -11.04 14.20 -6.83
C ALA A 146 -12.11 13.53 -7.70
N VAL A 147 -13.29 14.13 -7.83
CA VAL A 147 -14.35 13.63 -8.70
C VAL A 147 -13.87 13.70 -10.15
N TRP A 148 -13.96 12.59 -10.82
CA TRP A 148 -13.66 12.46 -12.24
C TRP A 148 -14.79 11.68 -12.90
N ALA A 149 -15.68 12.39 -13.57
CA ALA A 149 -16.88 11.81 -14.17
C ALA A 149 -16.57 10.53 -14.98
N THR A 150 -17.39 9.52 -14.79
CA THR A 150 -17.24 8.17 -15.36
C THR A 150 -16.10 7.32 -14.81
N VAL A 151 -15.25 7.86 -13.94
CA VAL A 151 -14.12 7.12 -13.30
C VAL A 151 -14.21 7.15 -11.78
N ILE A 152 -14.43 8.34 -11.21
CA ILE A 152 -14.64 8.53 -9.76
C ILE A 152 -15.91 9.35 -9.60
N GLU A 153 -17.02 8.67 -9.36
CA GLU A 153 -18.32 9.32 -9.22
C GLU A 153 -18.45 10.08 -7.89
N ALA A 154 -19.27 11.11 -7.88
CA ALA A 154 -19.42 12.01 -6.73
C ALA A 154 -20.02 11.31 -5.49
N ASP A 155 -20.75 10.22 -5.66
CA ASP A 155 -21.33 9.38 -4.61
C ASP A 155 -20.40 8.26 -4.13
N SER A 156 -19.22 8.11 -4.76
CA SER A 156 -18.20 7.17 -4.33
C SER A 156 -17.71 7.49 -2.93
N GLN A 157 -17.30 6.46 -2.21
CA GLN A 157 -16.78 6.60 -0.85
C GLN A 157 -15.34 6.12 -0.74
N TRP A 158 -14.55 6.86 0.02
CA TRP A 158 -13.15 6.57 0.27
C TRP A 158 -12.85 6.39 1.76
N CYS A 159 -11.79 5.63 2.02
CA CYS A 159 -11.16 5.54 3.32
C CYS A 159 -10.42 6.83 3.65
N PHE A 160 -10.72 7.43 4.80
CA PHE A 160 -9.99 8.58 5.34
C PHE A 160 -9.31 8.17 6.64
N PRO A 161 -7.97 7.99 6.64
CA PRO A 161 -7.21 7.69 7.84
C PRO A 161 -7.42 8.75 8.92
N ILE A 162 -7.52 8.32 10.17
CA ILE A 162 -7.73 9.23 11.31
C ILE A 162 -6.38 9.75 11.79
N GLU A 163 -6.20 11.06 11.74
CA GLU A 163 -4.95 11.75 12.06
C GLU A 163 -4.34 11.35 13.41
N TRP A 164 -5.12 11.53 14.51
CA TRP A 164 -4.60 11.24 15.84
C TRP A 164 -4.15 9.79 16.01
N HIS A 165 -4.85 8.85 15.35
CA HIS A 165 -4.50 7.43 15.41
C HIS A 165 -3.27 7.14 14.57
N CYS A 166 -3.14 7.76 13.40
CA CYS A 166 -1.96 7.66 12.58
C CYS A 166 -0.70 8.13 13.34
N LYS A 167 -0.75 9.32 13.93
CA LYS A 167 0.33 9.86 14.77
C LYS A 167 0.67 8.92 15.93
N LYS A 168 -0.34 8.41 16.63
CA LYS A 168 -0.17 7.42 17.70
C LYS A 168 0.55 6.16 17.20
N VAL A 169 0.14 5.61 16.05
CA VAL A 169 0.75 4.40 15.48
C VAL A 169 2.19 4.67 15.06
N MET A 170 2.48 5.79 14.41
CA MET A 170 3.86 6.20 14.07
C MET A 170 4.75 6.26 15.31
N ARG A 171 4.27 6.91 16.39
CA ARG A 171 4.98 7.00 17.67
C ARG A 171 5.20 5.64 18.32
N GLN A 172 4.20 4.77 18.29
CA GLN A 172 4.32 3.41 18.82
C GLN A 172 5.38 2.60 18.08
N VAL A 173 5.41 2.67 16.75
CA VAL A 173 6.41 1.98 15.93
C VAL A 173 7.80 2.57 16.17
N PHE A 174 7.93 3.88 16.28
CA PHE A 174 9.19 4.54 16.60
C PHE A 174 9.75 4.10 17.97
N ASN A 175 8.90 4.11 19.01
CA ASN A 175 9.31 3.76 20.38
C ASN A 175 9.52 2.25 20.58
N ASN A 176 8.82 1.41 19.82
CA ASN A 176 8.90 -0.06 19.93
C ASN A 176 9.08 -0.72 18.56
N TYR A 177 10.15 -0.34 17.87
CA TYR A 177 10.48 -0.87 16.55
C TYR A 177 10.64 -2.39 16.52
N GLY A 178 11.16 -3.00 17.62
CA GLY A 178 11.33 -4.45 17.72
C GLY A 178 10.03 -5.24 17.53
N SER A 179 8.93 -4.75 18.08
CA SER A 179 7.60 -5.36 17.89
C SER A 179 7.13 -5.28 16.45
N ALA A 180 7.25 -4.11 15.81
CA ALA A 180 6.90 -3.92 14.41
C ALA A 180 7.75 -4.82 13.49
N LYS A 181 9.05 -4.92 13.75
CA LYS A 181 9.97 -5.79 13.00
C LYS A 181 9.62 -7.28 13.16
N THR A 182 9.17 -7.69 14.35
CA THR A 182 8.74 -9.08 14.60
C THR A 182 7.50 -9.42 13.79
N LYS A 183 6.50 -8.51 13.72
CA LYS A 183 5.32 -8.67 12.86
C LYS A 183 5.72 -8.78 11.39
N ALA A 184 6.57 -7.85 10.91
CA ALA A 184 7.03 -7.83 9.53
C ALA A 184 7.80 -9.11 9.15
N LYS A 185 8.60 -9.67 10.06
CA LYS A 185 9.30 -10.95 9.82
C LYS A 185 8.32 -12.11 9.67
N LYS A 186 7.27 -12.17 10.48
CA LYS A 186 6.23 -13.20 10.36
C LYS A 186 5.44 -13.04 9.07
N LEU A 187 5.10 -11.80 8.70
CA LEU A 187 4.41 -11.51 7.45
C LEU A 187 5.24 -11.92 6.24
N LYS A 188 6.53 -11.53 6.21
CA LYS A 188 7.45 -11.95 5.15
C LYS A 188 7.49 -13.46 4.98
N ALA A 189 7.63 -14.22 6.07
CA ALA A 189 7.66 -15.69 6.00
C ALA A 189 6.37 -16.24 5.38
N HIS A 190 5.22 -15.71 5.79
CA HIS A 190 3.92 -16.09 5.23
C HIS A 190 3.81 -15.74 3.73
N LEU A 191 4.23 -14.54 3.33
CA LEU A 191 4.18 -14.12 1.93
C LEU A 191 5.11 -14.92 1.03
N LEU A 192 6.31 -15.27 1.51
CA LEU A 192 7.23 -16.13 0.78
C LEU A 192 6.65 -17.55 0.56
N GLU A 193 5.81 -18.01 1.47
CA GLU A 193 5.14 -19.30 1.34
C GLU A 193 3.90 -19.24 0.42
N THR A 194 3.11 -18.18 0.52
CA THR A 194 1.79 -18.10 -0.12
C THR A 194 1.76 -17.32 -1.42
N HIS A 195 2.72 -16.41 -1.63
CA HIS A 195 2.81 -15.49 -2.78
C HIS A 195 4.14 -15.62 -3.54
N ALA A 196 4.86 -16.74 -3.36
CA ALA A 196 5.99 -17.05 -4.24
C ALA A 196 5.49 -17.20 -5.68
N GLN A 197 6.35 -16.88 -6.66
CA GLN A 197 5.97 -16.81 -8.07
C GLN A 197 5.39 -18.14 -8.58
N ASP A 198 6.01 -19.25 -8.24
CA ASP A 198 5.54 -20.60 -8.55
C ASP A 198 4.15 -20.87 -7.98
N LYS A 199 3.92 -20.51 -6.72
CA LYS A 199 2.61 -20.66 -6.05
C LYS A 199 1.52 -19.83 -6.70
N MET A 200 1.85 -18.62 -7.12
CA MET A 200 0.90 -17.75 -7.81
C MET A 200 0.59 -18.27 -9.22
N TYR A 201 1.57 -18.83 -9.90
CA TYR A 201 1.33 -19.49 -11.20
C TYR A 201 0.47 -20.74 -11.04
N ASP A 202 0.77 -21.61 -10.08
CA ASP A 202 -0.06 -22.78 -9.78
C ASP A 202 -1.51 -22.38 -9.47
N LYS A 203 -1.69 -21.37 -8.64
CA LYS A 203 -3.02 -20.85 -8.31
C LYS A 203 -3.76 -20.35 -9.56
N PHE A 204 -3.08 -19.59 -10.41
CA PHE A 204 -3.67 -19.09 -11.66
C PHE A 204 -4.05 -20.25 -12.60
N VAL A 205 -3.13 -21.18 -12.83
CA VAL A 205 -3.37 -22.35 -13.70
C VAL A 205 -4.52 -23.19 -13.19
N ASN A 206 -4.56 -23.48 -11.89
CA ASN A 206 -5.65 -24.26 -11.27
C ASN A 206 -7.00 -23.53 -11.40
N THR A 207 -7.04 -22.21 -11.19
CA THR A 207 -8.28 -21.43 -11.35
C THR A 207 -8.80 -21.46 -12.80
N VAL A 208 -7.89 -21.42 -13.79
CA VAL A 208 -8.26 -21.54 -15.20
C VAL A 208 -8.61 -22.98 -15.57
N HIS A 209 -7.92 -23.96 -14.96
CA HIS A 209 -8.18 -25.39 -15.22
C HIS A 209 -9.52 -25.86 -14.64
N ASP A 210 -9.89 -25.38 -13.45
CA ASP A 210 -11.21 -25.69 -12.85
C ASP A 210 -12.35 -25.07 -13.67
N ALA A 211 -12.08 -24.03 -14.45
CA ALA A 211 -13.02 -23.50 -15.43
C ALA A 211 -13.18 -24.43 -16.67
N LYS A 212 -12.46 -25.55 -16.74
CA LYS A 212 -12.53 -26.53 -17.83
C LYS A 212 -13.74 -27.48 -17.77
N GLU A 213 -14.58 -27.40 -16.81
CA GLU A 213 -15.93 -27.99 -16.90
C GLU A 213 -16.82 -27.22 -17.90
N PHE A 214 -16.36 -26.05 -18.38
CA PHE A 214 -16.96 -25.36 -19.49
C PHE A 214 -16.69 -26.14 -20.77
N ASN A 215 -17.71 -26.84 -21.25
CA ASN A 215 -17.64 -27.59 -22.51
C ASN A 215 -17.56 -26.63 -23.70
N VAL A 216 -16.32 -26.23 -24.04
CA VAL A 216 -16.04 -25.29 -25.14
C VAL A 216 -16.59 -25.84 -26.47
N GLU A 217 -16.52 -27.16 -26.71
CA GLU A 217 -17.03 -27.78 -27.93
C GLU A 217 -18.56 -27.68 -27.97
N GLY A 218 -19.27 -28.00 -26.87
CA GLY A 218 -20.71 -27.83 -26.79
C GLY A 218 -21.15 -26.37 -26.93
N TRP A 219 -20.39 -25.42 -26.38
CA TRP A 219 -20.67 -23.99 -26.53
C TRP A 219 -20.40 -23.49 -27.96
N LEU A 220 -19.37 -23.99 -28.64
CA LEU A 220 -19.10 -23.67 -30.04
C LEU A 220 -20.16 -24.27 -30.95
N ASP A 221 -20.67 -25.45 -30.64
CA ASP A 221 -21.74 -26.09 -31.36
C ASP A 221 -23.07 -25.30 -31.21
N GLU A 222 -23.36 -24.77 -30.01
CA GLU A 222 -24.51 -23.88 -29.77
C GLU A 222 -24.39 -22.56 -30.57
N LEU A 223 -23.19 -21.97 -30.69
CA LEU A 223 -22.95 -20.78 -31.50
C LEU A 223 -23.06 -21.02 -33.01
N SER A 224 -22.79 -22.23 -33.46
CA SER A 224 -22.87 -22.58 -34.89
C SER A 224 -24.30 -22.82 -35.39
N VAL A 225 -25.27 -22.91 -34.49
CA VAL A 225 -26.71 -23.13 -34.84
C VAL A 225 -27.45 -21.83 -35.16
N GLU A 226 -26.91 -20.67 -34.80
CA GLU A 226 -27.45 -19.38 -35.27
C GLU A 226 -26.87 -19.02 -36.65
N SER A 227 -27.12 -19.85 -37.67
CA SER A 227 -26.91 -19.46 -39.05
C SER A 227 -27.98 -18.44 -39.45
N PHE A 228 -27.55 -17.24 -39.71
CA PHE A 228 -28.39 -16.19 -40.27
C PHE A 228 -29.00 -16.67 -41.58
N GLY A 229 -30.31 -16.93 -41.56
CA GLY A 229 -31.13 -17.12 -42.74
C GLY A 229 -31.54 -15.75 -43.33
#